data_05968b60137f0bd3d424daec489c7be1
#
_entry.id   05968b60137f0bd3d424daec489c7be1
#
_cell.length_a   1.000
_cell.length_b   1.000
_cell.length_c   1.000
_cell.angle_alpha   90.00
_cell.angle_beta   90.00
_cell.angle_gamma   90.00
#
_symmetry.space_group_name_H-M   'P 1'
#
loop_
_entity.id
_entity.type
_entity.pdbx_description
1 polymer ?
#
loop_
_entity_poly.entity_id
_entity_poly.type
_entity_poly.pdbx_seq_one_letter_code
_entity_poly.pdbx_strand_id
1 'polypeptide(L)'
;MMNRCNIVLFAISLLFSSSLIAGTIDVTKRGAKGDGVTDNTIIIQKAVDECSKKGGGTVLIPSGSYLIRPIELKSNVNLHLDFGTLLLGSTRLSDYDNAFPFKDGSMNQSSGLLFARGQKNISITGFGTIDGQGGNKTFQFGNDADGGPKRPKIIYFVECKGIVVTDVTLRNSAYWVQHYEKCEDVTIRGLKVFSHCNYNNDGLDIDAKNATISDCYIDVEDDAICFKSDHPE
;
A
#
# COMPACT_ATOMS: atom_id res chain seq x y z
N MET A 1 -49.40 40.72 42.52
CA MET A 1 -49.16 39.68 41.49
C MET A 1 -47.87 39.97 40.78
N MET A 2 -46.81 39.21 41.12
CA MET A 2 -45.48 39.36 40.52
C MET A 2 -45.28 38.31 39.43
N ASN A 3 -45.19 38.74 38.16
CA ASN A 3 -44.88 37.88 37.02
C ASN A 3 -43.37 37.46 37.08
N ARG A 4 -43.13 36.16 37.22
CA ARG A 4 -41.78 35.61 37.08
C ARG A 4 -41.48 35.37 35.61
N CYS A 5 -40.54 36.14 35.08
CA CYS A 5 -39.99 35.98 33.75
C CYS A 5 -38.98 34.83 33.77
N ASN A 6 -39.30 33.69 33.15
CA ASN A 6 -38.36 32.58 33.00
C ASN A 6 -37.41 32.85 31.83
N ILE A 7 -36.14 33.16 32.10
CA ILE A 7 -35.10 33.29 31.11
C ILE A 7 -34.57 31.85 30.83
N VAL A 8 -34.87 31.33 29.64
CA VAL A 8 -34.28 30.10 29.14
C VAL A 8 -32.96 30.44 28.48
N LEU A 9 -31.80 30.09 29.15
CA LEU A 9 -30.50 30.20 28.53
C LEU A 9 -30.32 29.02 27.54
N PHE A 10 -30.27 29.33 26.26
CA PHE A 10 -29.82 28.38 25.24
C PHE A 10 -28.28 28.39 25.21
N ALA A 11 -27.66 27.34 25.74
CA ALA A 11 -26.23 27.12 25.58
C ALA A 11 -25.96 26.59 24.15
N ILE A 12 -25.49 27.46 23.25
CA ILE A 12 -25.01 27.05 21.93
C ILE A 12 -23.61 26.44 22.14
N SER A 13 -23.56 25.10 22.11
CA SER A 13 -22.31 24.37 22.05
C SER A 13 -21.70 24.55 20.64
N LEU A 14 -20.73 25.44 20.48
CA LEU A 14 -19.91 25.53 19.28
C LEU A 14 -19.01 24.29 19.24
N LEU A 15 -19.41 23.31 18.43
CA LEU A 15 -18.51 22.24 18.00
C LEU A 15 -17.45 22.86 17.08
N PHE A 16 -16.29 23.20 17.62
CA PHE A 16 -15.12 23.49 16.81
C PHE A 16 -14.72 22.20 16.08
N SER A 17 -15.16 22.04 14.85
CA SER A 17 -14.59 21.08 13.91
C SER A 17 -13.16 21.57 13.61
N SER A 18 -12.17 21.11 14.37
CA SER A 18 -10.78 21.32 14.01
C SER A 18 -10.53 20.56 12.70
N SER A 19 -10.51 21.31 11.59
CA SER A 19 -9.98 20.78 10.33
C SER A 19 -8.54 20.38 10.60
N LEU A 20 -8.30 19.10 10.83
CA LEU A 20 -6.94 18.55 10.86
C LEU A 20 -6.33 18.81 9.48
N ILE A 21 -5.41 19.77 9.39
CA ILE A 21 -4.62 19.97 8.18
C ILE A 21 -3.79 18.69 8.02
N ALA A 22 -4.07 17.93 6.98
CA ALA A 22 -3.30 16.75 6.63
C ALA A 22 -1.82 17.14 6.46
N GLY A 23 -1.00 16.80 7.42
CA GLY A 23 0.43 17.15 7.42
C GLY A 23 1.24 16.28 6.47
N THR A 24 2.37 16.82 5.98
CA THR A 24 3.35 16.03 5.21
C THR A 24 4.53 15.69 6.11
N ILE A 25 4.89 14.41 6.14
CA ILE A 25 6.09 13.89 6.81
C ILE A 25 7.10 13.50 5.75
N ASP A 26 8.14 14.30 5.60
CA ASP A 26 9.30 13.99 4.75
C ASP A 26 10.21 13.01 5.50
N VAL A 27 10.38 11.80 4.94
CA VAL A 27 11.14 10.72 5.59
C VAL A 27 12.63 11.03 5.73
N THR A 28 13.20 11.86 4.86
CA THR A 28 14.61 12.26 4.97
C THR A 28 14.87 13.13 6.20
N LYS A 29 13.88 13.96 6.59
CA LYS A 29 13.92 14.72 7.83
C LYS A 29 13.79 13.86 9.08
N ARG A 30 13.45 12.59 8.91
CA ARG A 30 13.38 11.56 9.96
C ARG A 30 14.59 10.62 9.92
N GLY A 31 15.57 10.88 9.04
CA GLY A 31 16.81 10.14 8.94
C GLY A 31 16.83 9.04 7.87
N ALA A 32 15.81 8.96 6.99
CA ALA A 32 15.85 8.04 5.87
C ALA A 32 16.97 8.43 4.89
N LYS A 33 17.65 7.42 4.36
CA LYS A 33 18.77 7.60 3.43
C LYS A 33 18.43 6.99 2.07
N GLY A 34 18.47 7.83 1.05
CA GLY A 34 18.22 7.44 -0.34
C GLY A 34 19.45 6.86 -1.04
N ASP A 35 20.23 6.01 -0.36
CA ASP A 35 21.52 5.45 -0.83
C ASP A 35 21.41 4.05 -1.45
N GLY A 36 20.23 3.46 -1.46
CA GLY A 36 19.95 2.13 -2.01
C GLY A 36 20.38 0.95 -1.16
N VAL A 37 21.03 1.17 -0.02
CA VAL A 37 21.58 0.10 0.83
C VAL A 37 21.13 0.18 2.28
N THR A 38 20.88 1.38 2.80
CA THR A 38 20.36 1.56 4.17
C THR A 38 18.91 1.07 4.24
N ASP A 39 18.62 0.19 5.19
CA ASP A 39 17.24 -0.24 5.47
C ASP A 39 16.44 0.91 6.12
N ASN A 40 15.48 1.44 5.38
CA ASN A 40 14.64 2.56 5.79
C ASN A 40 13.28 2.14 6.37
N THR A 41 13.03 0.83 6.51
CA THR A 41 11.72 0.27 6.88
C THR A 41 11.15 0.89 8.14
N ILE A 42 11.93 0.92 9.21
CA ILE A 42 11.46 1.41 10.52
C ILE A 42 11.13 2.91 10.46
N ILE A 43 11.92 3.68 9.71
CA ILE A 43 11.72 5.13 9.59
C ILE A 43 10.42 5.42 8.82
N ILE A 44 10.22 4.74 7.70
CA ILE A 44 9.02 4.90 6.87
C ILE A 44 7.79 4.39 7.61
N GLN A 45 7.87 3.21 8.26
CA GLN A 45 6.75 2.69 9.04
C GLN A 45 6.34 3.65 10.17
N LYS A 46 7.30 4.21 10.91
CA LYS A 46 7.00 5.22 11.94
C LYS A 46 6.34 6.47 11.36
N ALA A 47 6.74 6.89 10.16
CA ALA A 47 6.10 8.03 9.50
C ALA A 47 4.64 7.72 9.11
N VAL A 48 4.37 6.51 8.60
CA VAL A 48 3.01 6.03 8.31
C VAL A 48 2.17 5.97 9.58
N ASP A 49 2.70 5.39 10.65
CA ASP A 49 1.99 5.25 11.93
C ASP A 49 1.69 6.62 12.56
N GLU A 50 2.66 7.55 12.54
CA GLU A 50 2.49 8.92 13.03
C GLU A 50 1.44 9.67 12.22
N CYS A 51 1.49 9.55 10.89
CA CYS A 51 0.55 10.17 9.97
C CYS A 51 -0.89 9.71 10.26
N SER A 52 -1.10 8.40 10.32
CA SER A 52 -2.40 7.81 10.63
C SER A 52 -2.92 8.20 12.03
N LYS A 53 -2.06 8.17 13.05
CA LYS A 53 -2.40 8.61 14.42
C LYS A 53 -2.89 10.06 14.49
N LYS A 54 -2.38 10.92 13.62
CA LYS A 54 -2.79 12.33 13.50
C LYS A 54 -4.07 12.54 12.68
N GLY A 55 -4.75 11.47 12.30
CA GLY A 55 -5.97 11.52 11.48
C GLY A 55 -5.74 11.43 9.98
N GLY A 56 -4.48 11.37 9.53
CA GLY A 56 -4.10 11.22 8.13
C GLY A 56 -3.09 12.25 7.66
N GLY A 57 -2.68 12.11 6.39
CA GLY A 57 -1.73 13.01 5.73
C GLY A 57 -0.85 12.29 4.72
N THR A 58 0.25 12.93 4.37
CA THR A 58 1.18 12.43 3.35
C THR A 58 2.52 12.03 3.98
N VAL A 59 2.95 10.82 3.71
CA VAL A 59 4.34 10.38 3.91
C VAL A 59 5.07 10.59 2.60
N LEU A 60 5.92 11.60 2.54
CA LEU A 60 6.70 11.96 1.36
C LEU A 60 8.02 11.20 1.35
N ILE A 61 8.27 10.50 0.27
CA ILE A 61 9.55 9.86 -0.04
C ILE A 61 10.20 10.66 -1.19
N PRO A 62 11.17 11.52 -0.90
CA PRO A 62 11.85 12.32 -1.94
C PRO A 62 12.70 11.48 -2.87
N SER A 63 13.23 12.11 -3.94
CA SER A 63 14.16 11.46 -4.87
C SER A 63 15.31 10.74 -4.14
N GLY A 64 15.64 9.53 -4.60
CA GLY A 64 16.66 8.65 -4.02
C GLY A 64 16.26 7.19 -4.08
N SER A 65 17.17 6.29 -3.72
CA SER A 65 16.93 4.84 -3.67
C SER A 65 16.81 4.37 -2.22
N TYR A 66 15.68 3.83 -1.84
CA TYR A 66 15.38 3.46 -0.45
C TYR A 66 15.11 1.96 -0.35
N LEU A 67 16.02 1.22 0.29
CA LEU A 67 15.79 -0.19 0.61
C LEU A 67 14.76 -0.29 1.74
N ILE A 68 13.75 -1.14 1.52
CA ILE A 68 12.68 -1.39 2.48
C ILE A 68 12.40 -2.90 2.60
N ARG A 69 11.98 -3.30 3.77
CA ARG A 69 11.22 -4.52 4.05
C ARG A 69 9.73 -4.19 3.98
N PRO A 70 8.81 -5.15 4.16
CA PRO A 70 7.39 -4.88 4.15
C PRO A 70 6.97 -3.69 5.02
N ILE A 71 6.13 -2.83 4.43
CA ILE A 71 5.52 -1.65 5.07
C ILE A 71 4.01 -1.85 5.14
N GLU A 72 3.43 -1.74 6.33
CA GLU A 72 1.98 -1.75 6.52
C GLU A 72 1.41 -0.34 6.36
N LEU A 73 0.58 -0.13 5.34
CA LEU A 73 -0.12 1.12 5.15
C LEU A 73 -1.33 1.21 6.09
N LYS A 74 -1.61 2.41 6.57
CA LYS A 74 -2.67 2.69 7.55
C LYS A 74 -3.71 3.64 6.98
N SER A 75 -4.87 3.66 7.62
CA SER A 75 -6.00 4.51 7.20
C SER A 75 -5.63 5.99 7.12
N ASN A 76 -6.18 6.65 6.11
CA ASN A 76 -6.02 8.08 5.81
C ASN A 76 -4.58 8.51 5.48
N VAL A 77 -3.71 7.57 5.06
CA VAL A 77 -2.32 7.87 4.70
C VAL A 77 -2.12 7.80 3.19
N ASN A 78 -1.50 8.83 2.66
CA ASN A 78 -0.94 8.86 1.31
C ASN A 78 0.57 8.61 1.37
N LEU A 79 1.03 7.49 0.80
CA LEU A 79 2.45 7.27 0.53
C LEU A 79 2.78 7.93 -0.81
N HIS A 80 3.48 9.06 -0.77
CA HIS A 80 3.83 9.82 -1.97
C HIS A 80 5.28 9.61 -2.35
N LEU A 81 5.49 9.07 -3.55
CA LEU A 81 6.82 8.85 -4.13
C LEU A 81 7.11 9.98 -5.10
N ASP A 82 8.02 10.86 -4.73
CA ASP A 82 8.41 12.00 -5.56
C ASP A 82 9.10 11.53 -6.85
N PHE A 83 9.25 12.43 -7.80
CA PHE A 83 9.95 12.11 -9.04
C PHE A 83 11.40 11.68 -8.76
N GLY A 84 11.82 10.55 -9.33
CA GLY A 84 13.15 9.99 -9.09
C GLY A 84 13.29 9.17 -7.80
N THR A 85 12.20 8.92 -7.10
CA THR A 85 12.18 7.96 -5.98
C THR A 85 12.22 6.52 -6.50
N LEU A 86 13.05 5.70 -5.89
CA LEU A 86 13.09 4.25 -6.08
C LEU A 86 12.97 3.53 -4.73
N LEU A 87 11.82 2.88 -4.50
CA LEU A 87 11.67 1.94 -3.39
C LEU A 87 12.15 0.56 -3.83
N LEU A 88 13.15 0.02 -3.14
CA LEU A 88 13.72 -1.31 -3.38
C LEU A 88 13.20 -2.27 -2.32
N GLY A 89 12.47 -3.31 -2.72
CA GLY A 89 12.04 -4.39 -1.82
C GLY A 89 13.24 -5.23 -1.35
N SER A 90 13.20 -5.70 -0.10
CA SER A 90 14.20 -6.65 0.38
C SER A 90 14.21 -7.93 -0.45
N THR A 91 15.40 -8.44 -0.74
CA THR A 91 15.56 -9.74 -1.41
C THR A 91 15.69 -10.91 -0.43
N ARG A 92 15.52 -10.68 0.87
CA ARG A 92 15.52 -11.73 1.88
C ARG A 92 14.11 -12.23 2.14
N LEU A 93 13.86 -13.49 1.83
CA LEU A 93 12.54 -14.10 1.98
C LEU A 93 12.01 -14.03 3.42
N SER A 94 12.87 -14.25 4.42
CA SER A 94 12.50 -14.18 5.84
C SER A 94 12.01 -12.80 6.31
N ASP A 95 12.25 -11.74 5.56
CA ASP A 95 11.71 -10.42 5.87
C ASP A 95 10.18 -10.36 5.64
N TYR A 96 9.64 -11.32 4.89
CA TYR A 96 8.23 -11.40 4.51
C TYR A 96 7.40 -12.38 5.35
N ASP A 97 8.04 -13.23 6.18
CA ASP A 97 7.37 -14.33 6.90
C ASP A 97 6.24 -13.87 7.84
N ASN A 98 6.30 -12.65 8.35
CA ASN A 98 5.32 -12.09 9.28
C ASN A 98 4.69 -10.79 8.78
N ALA A 99 4.95 -10.42 7.53
CA ALA A 99 4.47 -9.14 6.99
C ALA A 99 2.94 -9.12 6.83
N PHE A 100 2.34 -10.32 6.72
CA PHE A 100 0.90 -10.42 6.61
C PHE A 100 0.42 -11.78 7.13
N PRO A 101 0.06 -11.88 8.42
CA PRO A 101 -0.41 -13.12 8.98
C PRO A 101 -1.85 -13.42 8.52
N PHE A 102 -2.04 -13.92 7.30
CA PHE A 102 -3.24 -14.61 6.92
C PHE A 102 -3.21 -16.00 7.54
N LYS A 103 -4.00 -16.21 8.58
CA LYS A 103 -4.19 -17.53 9.22
C LYS A 103 -5.55 -18.11 8.89
N ASP A 104 -6.12 -17.82 7.73
CA ASP A 104 -7.45 -18.31 7.39
C ASP A 104 -7.47 -19.68 6.68
N GLY A 105 -6.30 -20.31 6.52
CA GLY A 105 -6.21 -21.62 5.86
C GLY A 105 -6.36 -21.56 4.34
N SER A 106 -6.47 -20.37 3.74
CA SER A 106 -6.41 -20.24 2.29
C SER A 106 -5.01 -20.59 1.79
N MET A 107 -4.93 -21.24 0.62
CA MET A 107 -3.66 -21.66 0.02
C MET A 107 -2.77 -20.48 -0.40
N ASN A 108 -3.26 -19.23 -0.32
CA ASN A 108 -2.56 -18.01 -0.70
C ASN A 108 -1.96 -17.29 0.51
N GLN A 109 -0.98 -17.90 1.16
CA GLN A 109 -0.22 -17.23 2.22
C GLN A 109 0.80 -16.22 1.65
N SER A 110 0.41 -15.41 0.68
CA SER A 110 1.29 -14.40 0.09
C SER A 110 1.45 -13.21 1.00
N SER A 111 2.64 -12.64 1.00
CA SER A 111 2.94 -11.37 1.64
C SER A 111 2.98 -10.25 0.61
N GLY A 112 2.93 -9.01 1.06
CA GLY A 112 3.12 -7.83 0.22
C GLY A 112 4.27 -6.97 0.71
N LEU A 113 5.01 -6.35 -0.21
CA LEU A 113 6.01 -5.34 0.14
C LEU A 113 5.32 -4.09 0.72
N LEU A 114 4.25 -3.64 0.08
CA LEU A 114 3.30 -2.67 0.64
C LEU A 114 1.99 -3.40 0.88
N PHE A 115 1.53 -3.45 2.12
CA PHE A 115 0.34 -4.20 2.47
C PHE A 115 -0.58 -3.44 3.41
N ALA A 116 -1.86 -3.82 3.42
CA ALA A 116 -2.86 -3.28 4.33
C ALA A 116 -4.00 -4.27 4.53
N ARG A 117 -4.62 -4.28 5.70
CA ARG A 117 -5.85 -5.02 5.97
C ARG A 117 -6.86 -4.17 6.73
N GLY A 118 -8.12 -4.17 6.25
CA GLY A 118 -9.23 -3.48 6.91
C GLY A 118 -9.06 -1.96 7.01
N GLN A 119 -8.13 -1.39 6.23
CA GLN A 119 -7.83 0.03 6.27
C GLN A 119 -8.73 0.83 5.32
N LYS A 120 -8.83 2.15 5.56
CA LYS A 120 -9.66 3.04 4.74
C LYS A 120 -8.89 4.25 4.25
N ASN A 121 -9.25 4.74 3.06
CA ASN A 121 -8.66 5.95 2.47
C ASN A 121 -7.13 5.85 2.38
N ILE A 122 -6.63 4.81 1.73
CA ILE A 122 -5.20 4.59 1.49
C ILE A 122 -4.85 5.10 0.10
N SER A 123 -3.73 5.80 -0.01
CA SER A 123 -3.22 6.20 -1.32
C SER A 123 -1.74 5.85 -1.49
N ILE A 124 -1.37 5.50 -2.72
CA ILE A 124 0.01 5.47 -3.20
C ILE A 124 0.05 6.35 -4.45
N THR A 125 0.81 7.42 -4.41
CA THR A 125 0.79 8.44 -5.46
C THR A 125 2.18 8.92 -5.84
N GLY A 126 2.27 9.66 -6.93
CA GLY A 126 3.52 10.29 -7.39
C GLY A 126 4.13 9.57 -8.59
N PHE A 127 5.36 9.94 -8.94
CA PHE A 127 6.02 9.47 -10.17
C PHE A 127 7.25 8.59 -9.87
N GLY A 128 7.37 8.10 -8.64
CA GLY A 128 8.44 7.19 -8.26
C GLY A 128 8.22 5.76 -8.75
N THR A 129 9.21 4.93 -8.50
CA THR A 129 9.21 3.50 -8.87
C THR A 129 9.25 2.64 -7.62
N ILE A 130 8.48 1.56 -7.61
CA ILE A 130 8.55 0.48 -6.62
C ILE A 130 9.07 -0.75 -7.34
N ASP A 131 10.23 -1.24 -6.92
CA ASP A 131 10.90 -2.41 -7.49
C ASP A 131 10.90 -3.55 -6.47
N GLY A 132 10.18 -4.62 -6.79
CA GLY A 132 10.10 -5.81 -5.94
C GLY A 132 11.36 -6.66 -5.94
N GLN A 133 12.33 -6.39 -6.84
CA GLN A 133 13.57 -7.15 -7.02
C GLN A 133 13.32 -8.67 -7.22
N GLY A 134 12.15 -9.03 -7.76
CA GLY A 134 11.64 -10.39 -7.88
C GLY A 134 12.45 -11.35 -8.73
N GLY A 135 13.32 -10.83 -9.61
CA GLY A 135 14.28 -11.61 -10.38
C GLY A 135 15.47 -12.14 -9.53
N ASN A 136 15.55 -11.78 -8.25
CA ASN A 136 16.58 -12.32 -7.37
C ASN A 136 16.40 -13.82 -7.19
N LYS A 137 17.52 -14.56 -7.23
CA LYS A 137 17.53 -16.03 -7.09
C LYS A 137 16.79 -16.56 -5.85
N THR A 138 16.68 -15.76 -4.81
CA THR A 138 15.95 -16.10 -3.58
C THR A 138 14.47 -16.38 -3.84
N PHE A 139 13.88 -15.74 -4.87
CA PHE A 139 12.48 -15.90 -5.26
C PHE A 139 12.27 -16.90 -6.40
N GLN A 140 13.33 -17.48 -6.97
CA GLN A 140 13.24 -18.37 -8.14
C GLN A 140 13.00 -19.85 -7.80
N PHE A 141 13.09 -20.23 -6.54
CA PHE A 141 13.01 -21.63 -6.11
C PHE A 141 11.79 -21.89 -5.22
N GLY A 142 10.89 -22.72 -5.70
CA GLY A 142 9.80 -23.31 -4.95
C GLY A 142 8.54 -23.43 -5.80
N ASN A 143 8.04 -24.66 -5.97
CA ASN A 143 6.68 -24.86 -6.42
C ASN A 143 5.74 -24.43 -5.31
N ASP A 144 4.88 -23.46 -5.57
CA ASP A 144 3.84 -22.99 -4.63
C ASP A 144 2.92 -24.14 -4.17
N ALA A 145 2.86 -25.24 -4.94
CA ALA A 145 2.08 -26.44 -4.63
C ALA A 145 2.55 -27.21 -3.37
N ASP A 146 3.81 -27.07 -2.98
CA ASP A 146 4.40 -27.83 -1.88
C ASP A 146 4.75 -26.96 -0.64
N GLY A 147 4.16 -25.77 -0.53
CA GLY A 147 4.48 -24.85 0.55
C GLY A 147 5.86 -24.21 0.39
N GLY A 148 6.35 -24.11 -0.85
CA GLY A 148 7.59 -23.44 -1.22
C GLY A 148 7.63 -21.97 -0.76
N PRO A 149 8.78 -21.29 -0.93
CA PRO A 149 8.97 -19.94 -0.41
C PRO A 149 7.89 -19.00 -0.94
N LYS A 150 7.23 -18.34 -0.01
CA LYS A 150 6.12 -17.42 -0.27
C LYS A 150 6.64 -16.17 -0.95
N ARG A 151 6.56 -16.12 -2.26
CA ARG A 151 7.00 -14.99 -3.05
C ARG A 151 6.11 -13.77 -2.77
N PRO A 152 6.68 -12.59 -2.42
CA PRO A 152 5.89 -11.41 -2.12
C PRO A 152 5.30 -10.75 -3.38
N LYS A 153 4.11 -10.18 -3.24
CA LYS A 153 3.56 -9.19 -4.14
C LYS A 153 4.18 -7.81 -3.89
N ILE A 154 4.11 -6.88 -4.82
CA ILE A 154 4.51 -5.49 -4.55
C ILE A 154 3.43 -4.81 -3.71
N ILE A 155 2.16 -4.91 -4.11
CA ILE A 155 1.02 -4.37 -3.36
C ILE A 155 0.06 -5.50 -3.00
N TYR A 156 -0.32 -5.58 -1.74
CA TYR A 156 -1.33 -6.53 -1.29
C TYR A 156 -2.28 -5.89 -0.27
N PHE A 157 -3.49 -5.56 -0.70
CA PHE A 157 -4.51 -4.97 0.15
C PHE A 157 -5.70 -5.91 0.29
N VAL A 158 -6.18 -6.06 1.53
CA VAL A 158 -7.25 -6.99 1.88
C VAL A 158 -8.31 -6.29 2.71
N GLU A 159 -9.57 -6.47 2.35
CA GLU A 159 -10.72 -5.88 3.07
C GLU A 159 -10.60 -4.36 3.26
N CYS A 160 -9.92 -3.68 2.32
CA CYS A 160 -9.69 -2.24 2.38
C CYS A 160 -10.73 -1.46 1.58
N LYS A 161 -10.99 -0.21 1.97
CA LYS A 161 -11.96 0.65 1.29
C LYS A 161 -11.40 2.03 0.97
N GLY A 162 -11.73 2.56 -0.23
CA GLY A 162 -11.30 3.90 -0.65
C GLY A 162 -9.81 3.91 -0.98
N ILE A 163 -9.40 3.09 -1.95
CA ILE A 163 -8.00 2.93 -2.36
C ILE A 163 -7.73 3.75 -3.60
N VAL A 164 -6.62 4.48 -3.60
CA VAL A 164 -6.15 5.25 -4.77
C VAL A 164 -4.69 4.93 -5.04
N VAL A 165 -4.38 4.38 -6.23
CA VAL A 165 -3.00 4.17 -6.68
C VAL A 165 -2.82 4.86 -8.01
N THR A 166 -1.94 5.88 -8.06
CA THR A 166 -1.80 6.69 -9.28
C THR A 166 -0.37 7.02 -9.64
N ASP A 167 -0.10 6.98 -10.93
CA ASP A 167 1.06 7.53 -11.64
C ASP A 167 2.42 6.87 -11.30
N VAL A 168 2.46 5.96 -10.31
CA VAL A 168 3.68 5.23 -9.94
C VAL A 168 4.04 4.15 -10.95
N THR A 169 5.32 3.79 -10.97
CA THR A 169 5.82 2.63 -11.72
C THR A 169 6.01 1.44 -10.77
N LEU A 170 5.46 0.29 -11.11
CA LEU A 170 5.65 -0.98 -10.40
C LEU A 170 6.47 -1.91 -11.28
N ARG A 171 7.53 -2.53 -10.76
CA ARG A 171 8.33 -3.43 -11.57
C ARG A 171 8.95 -4.58 -10.79
N ASN A 172 9.29 -5.64 -11.52
CA ASN A 172 10.04 -6.78 -11.02
C ASN A 172 9.43 -7.41 -9.75
N SER A 173 8.16 -7.77 -9.78
CA SER A 173 7.54 -8.49 -8.68
C SER A 173 8.06 -9.92 -8.57
N ALA A 174 8.15 -10.44 -7.37
CA ALA A 174 8.49 -11.86 -7.19
C ALA A 174 7.30 -12.79 -7.47
N TYR A 175 6.09 -12.27 -7.36
CA TYR A 175 4.81 -12.94 -7.62
C TYR A 175 3.87 -11.94 -8.32
N TRP A 176 2.56 -12.04 -8.17
CA TRP A 176 1.62 -11.03 -8.67
C TRP A 176 2.06 -9.62 -8.31
N VAL A 177 1.96 -8.68 -9.23
CA VAL A 177 2.47 -7.33 -8.97
C VAL A 177 1.61 -6.62 -7.95
N GLN A 178 0.28 -6.66 -8.11
CA GLN A 178 -0.64 -6.04 -7.18
C GLN A 178 -1.93 -6.86 -7.05
N HIS A 179 -2.43 -6.97 -5.81
CA HIS A 179 -3.66 -7.69 -5.50
C HIS A 179 -4.53 -6.90 -4.52
N TYR A 180 -5.79 -6.74 -4.91
CA TYR A 180 -6.84 -6.09 -4.11
C TYR A 180 -7.91 -7.11 -3.81
N GLU A 181 -7.86 -7.72 -2.62
CA GLU A 181 -8.72 -8.82 -2.20
C GLU A 181 -9.84 -8.32 -1.30
N LYS A 182 -11.10 -8.59 -1.65
CA LYS A 182 -12.30 -8.11 -0.94
C LYS A 182 -12.29 -6.60 -0.68
N CYS A 183 -11.76 -5.84 -1.62
CA CYS A 183 -11.67 -4.39 -1.49
C CYS A 183 -12.91 -3.67 -2.01
N GLU A 184 -13.08 -2.40 -1.64
CA GLU A 184 -14.19 -1.57 -2.11
C GLU A 184 -13.68 -0.17 -2.48
N ASP A 185 -14.28 0.43 -3.52
CA ASP A 185 -13.95 1.79 -3.99
C ASP A 185 -12.46 1.92 -4.36
N VAL A 186 -12.02 1.14 -5.37
CA VAL A 186 -10.62 1.10 -5.83
C VAL A 186 -10.45 1.95 -7.07
N THR A 187 -9.52 2.89 -7.06
CA THR A 187 -9.12 3.70 -8.21
C THR A 187 -7.66 3.47 -8.54
N ILE A 188 -7.40 2.99 -9.75
CA ILE A 188 -6.06 2.75 -10.28
C ILE A 188 -5.92 3.52 -11.58
N ARG A 189 -4.97 4.46 -11.64
CA ARG A 189 -4.84 5.33 -12.81
C ARG A 189 -3.39 5.67 -13.12
N GLY A 190 -3.06 5.68 -14.41
CA GLY A 190 -1.76 6.16 -14.90
C GLY A 190 -0.57 5.29 -14.50
N LEU A 191 -0.80 4.07 -14.02
CA LEU A 191 0.28 3.17 -13.62
C LEU A 191 1.09 2.69 -14.82
N LYS A 192 2.38 2.48 -14.58
CA LYS A 192 3.25 1.72 -15.47
C LYS A 192 3.70 0.46 -14.75
N VAL A 193 3.37 -0.70 -15.29
CA VAL A 193 3.70 -2.01 -14.69
C VAL A 193 4.58 -2.79 -15.65
N PHE A 194 5.77 -3.20 -15.16
CA PHE A 194 6.73 -4.01 -15.92
C PHE A 194 7.24 -5.18 -15.08
N SER A 195 6.83 -6.40 -15.37
CA SER A 195 7.28 -7.56 -14.59
C SER A 195 7.37 -8.83 -15.43
N HIS A 196 8.60 -9.17 -15.85
CA HIS A 196 8.94 -10.37 -16.61
C HIS A 196 10.04 -11.18 -15.93
N CYS A 197 10.28 -10.94 -14.65
CA CYS A 197 11.46 -11.46 -13.97
C CYS A 197 11.23 -12.78 -13.25
N ASN A 198 9.97 -13.19 -13.13
CA ASN A 198 9.57 -14.42 -12.46
C ASN A 198 8.26 -14.93 -13.08
N TYR A 199 7.80 -16.13 -12.76
CA TYR A 199 6.52 -16.66 -13.20
C TYR A 199 5.37 -16.21 -12.31
N ASN A 200 4.14 -16.25 -12.78
CA ASN A 200 2.94 -15.66 -12.17
C ASN A 200 3.15 -14.17 -11.85
N ASN A 201 3.66 -13.43 -12.79
CA ASN A 201 3.83 -11.98 -12.66
C ASN A 201 2.60 -11.23 -13.18
N ASP A 202 1.39 -11.66 -12.73
CA ASP A 202 0.14 -10.98 -13.07
C ASP A 202 0.21 -9.50 -12.68
N GLY A 203 -0.24 -8.62 -13.58
CA GLY A 203 -0.09 -7.18 -13.39
C GLY A 203 -1.04 -6.59 -12.37
N LEU A 204 -2.31 -7.02 -12.43
CA LEU A 204 -3.37 -6.54 -11.55
C LEU A 204 -4.39 -7.65 -11.31
N ASP A 205 -4.42 -8.15 -10.09
CA ASP A 205 -5.42 -9.08 -9.60
C ASP A 205 -6.45 -8.33 -8.76
N ILE A 206 -7.71 -8.38 -9.17
CA ILE A 206 -8.74 -7.56 -8.54
C ILE A 206 -9.96 -8.41 -8.15
N ASP A 207 -10.23 -8.44 -6.85
CA ASP A 207 -11.47 -8.86 -6.21
C ASP A 207 -11.98 -7.65 -5.41
N ALA A 208 -12.71 -6.78 -6.11
CA ALA A 208 -13.13 -5.52 -5.52
C ALA A 208 -14.50 -5.06 -6.05
N LYS A 209 -15.22 -4.39 -5.19
CA LYS A 209 -16.46 -3.70 -5.51
C LYS A 209 -16.17 -2.23 -5.88
N ASN A 210 -16.77 -1.73 -6.97
CA ASN A 210 -16.56 -0.37 -7.46
C ASN A 210 -15.09 -0.08 -7.82
N ALA A 211 -14.51 -0.86 -8.76
CA ALA A 211 -13.16 -0.62 -9.23
C ALA A 211 -13.15 0.21 -10.53
N THR A 212 -12.28 1.22 -10.57
CA THR A 212 -11.98 2.00 -11.78
C THR A 212 -10.50 1.87 -12.12
N ILE A 213 -10.21 1.40 -13.33
CA ILE A 213 -8.85 1.25 -13.86
C ILE A 213 -8.78 2.05 -15.15
N SER A 214 -7.86 3.02 -15.25
CA SER A 214 -7.72 3.86 -16.43
C SER A 214 -6.28 4.27 -16.70
N ASP A 215 -5.97 4.53 -17.97
CA ASP A 215 -4.72 5.14 -18.42
C ASP A 215 -3.45 4.38 -17.99
N CYS A 216 -3.57 3.07 -17.75
CA CYS A 216 -2.46 2.22 -17.31
C CYS A 216 -1.73 1.58 -18.50
N TYR A 217 -0.41 1.41 -18.36
CA TYR A 217 0.41 0.59 -19.24
C TYR A 217 0.89 -0.63 -18.44
N ILE A 218 0.49 -1.83 -18.87
CA ILE A 218 0.81 -3.09 -18.18
C ILE A 218 1.50 -4.03 -19.16
N ASP A 219 2.75 -4.38 -18.84
CA ASP A 219 3.62 -5.25 -19.61
C ASP A 219 4.24 -6.27 -18.66
N VAL A 220 3.68 -7.49 -18.66
CA VAL A 220 3.95 -8.51 -17.65
C VAL A 220 4.04 -9.89 -18.28
N GLU A 221 4.56 -10.87 -17.55
CA GLU A 221 4.79 -12.22 -18.04
C GLU A 221 3.50 -13.07 -18.01
N ASP A 222 2.55 -12.77 -17.13
CA ASP A 222 1.29 -13.48 -16.99
C ASP A 222 0.10 -12.53 -17.28
N ASP A 223 -1.06 -12.70 -16.67
CA ASP A 223 -2.26 -11.91 -16.93
C ASP A 223 -2.05 -10.42 -16.65
N ALA A 224 -2.33 -9.55 -17.63
CA ALA A 224 -2.22 -8.12 -17.43
C ALA A 224 -3.24 -7.60 -16.40
N ILE A 225 -4.49 -8.07 -16.49
CA ILE A 225 -5.56 -7.80 -15.53
C ILE A 225 -6.35 -9.09 -15.35
N CYS A 226 -6.46 -9.56 -14.12
CA CYS A 226 -7.22 -10.73 -13.75
C CYS A 226 -8.30 -10.38 -12.72
N PHE A 227 -9.55 -10.72 -13.01
CA PHE A 227 -10.63 -10.63 -12.05
C PHE A 227 -10.67 -11.89 -11.21
N LYS A 228 -10.46 -11.73 -9.92
CA LYS A 228 -10.54 -12.82 -8.94
C LYS A 228 -11.92 -12.79 -8.27
N SER A 229 -12.44 -13.96 -7.94
CA SER A 229 -13.68 -14.13 -7.18
C SER A 229 -13.51 -15.36 -6.28
N ASP A 230 -12.55 -15.28 -5.40
CA ASP A 230 -12.12 -16.41 -4.56
C ASP A 230 -13.04 -16.61 -3.35
N HIS A 231 -14.01 -15.70 -3.15
CA HIS A 231 -14.89 -15.73 -2.00
C HIS A 231 -16.37 -15.72 -2.42
N PRO A 232 -17.19 -16.68 -1.93
CA PRO A 232 -18.63 -16.57 -2.08
C PRO A 232 -19.12 -15.32 -1.32
N GLU A 233 -20.07 -14.60 -1.94
CA GLU A 233 -20.76 -13.46 -1.31
C GLU A 233 -21.53 -13.87 -0.04
#